data_c6bc2e35d6b05a9dc58914075aef83d5
#
_entry.id   c6bc2e35d6b05a9dc58914075aef83d5
#
_cell.length_a   1.000
_cell.length_b   1.000
_cell.length_c   1.000
_cell.angle_alpha   90.00
_cell.angle_beta   90.00
_cell.angle_gamma   90.00
#
_symmetry.space_group_name_H-M   'P 1'
#
loop_
_entity.id
_entity.type
_entity.pdbx_description
1 polymer ?
#
loop_
_entity_poly.entity_id
_entity_poly.type
_entity_poly.pdbx_seq_one_letter_code
_entity_poly.pdbx_strand_id
1 'polypeptide(L)'
;MRSISSKDTKKGISTLPLMVGLSIVRSLNAIANIDCQLKWPNDVLFHGKKLAGVLIESVSVSGQHHVVIGVGINICIPKILMNEVDQPIADLYGLGLSIDRNVLLGKIIVEMDGMLERYFTDGFDYFRQEWCQLHAYQNQRVCFVLPDGQKLDGDILDVDAGGALVLKVAGEVKRFISGEIRINV
;
A
#
# COMPACT_ATOMS: atom_id res chain seq x y z
N MET A 1 21.28 -2.70 -6.05
CA MET A 1 21.09 -2.56 -4.59
C MET A 1 21.42 -1.12 -4.23
N ARG A 2 20.43 -0.32 -3.79
CA ARG A 2 20.69 1.03 -3.26
C ARG A 2 20.91 0.92 -1.75
N SER A 3 21.95 1.51 -1.21
CA SER A 3 22.15 1.67 0.22
C SER A 3 21.51 2.98 0.67
N ILE A 4 20.71 2.93 1.73
CA ILE A 4 20.06 4.09 2.33
C ILE A 4 20.87 4.49 3.56
N SER A 5 21.20 5.79 3.68
CA SER A 5 21.94 6.31 4.84
C SER A 5 21.10 6.23 6.12
N SER A 6 21.77 6.00 7.27
CA SER A 6 21.11 5.92 8.59
C SER A 6 20.36 7.19 9.02
N LYS A 7 20.63 8.34 8.40
CA LYS A 7 19.90 9.59 8.64
C LYS A 7 18.55 9.60 7.94
N ASP A 8 18.42 8.89 6.83
CA ASP A 8 17.20 8.84 6.01
C ASP A 8 16.22 7.80 6.52
N THR A 9 16.71 6.76 7.23
CA THR A 9 15.90 5.64 7.70
C THR A 9 14.90 5.98 8.82
N LYS A 10 15.20 6.97 9.68
CA LYS A 10 14.31 7.28 10.81
C LYS A 10 13.03 8.04 10.46
N LYS A 11 13.00 8.74 9.31
CA LYS A 11 11.85 9.59 8.93
C LYS A 11 10.92 8.97 7.87
N GLY A 12 11.34 7.93 7.17
CA GLY A 12 10.66 7.48 5.96
C GLY A 12 10.13 6.05 5.95
N ILE A 13 10.64 5.13 6.78
CA ILE A 13 10.31 3.69 6.65
C ILE A 13 8.80 3.42 6.83
N SER A 14 8.14 4.15 7.73
CA SER A 14 6.70 3.98 8.00
C SER A 14 5.80 4.30 6.81
N THR A 15 6.22 5.20 5.93
CA THR A 15 5.46 5.63 4.76
C THR A 15 5.88 4.91 3.47
N LEU A 16 6.96 4.12 3.54
CA LEU A 16 7.48 3.41 2.38
C LEU A 16 6.46 2.44 1.75
N PRO A 17 5.63 1.68 2.54
CA PRO A 17 4.59 0.84 1.95
C PRO A 17 3.60 1.63 1.09
N LEU A 18 3.29 2.86 1.49
CA LEU A 18 2.35 3.74 0.76
C LEU A 18 2.94 4.14 -0.60
N MET A 19 4.20 4.57 -0.62
CA MET A 19 4.91 4.93 -1.86
C MET A 19 5.06 3.72 -2.79
N VAL A 20 5.42 2.55 -2.24
CA VAL A 20 5.56 1.31 -3.03
C VAL A 20 4.20 0.88 -3.60
N GLY A 21 3.12 0.95 -2.81
CA GLY A 21 1.77 0.71 -3.31
C GLY A 21 1.42 1.60 -4.50
N LEU A 22 1.75 2.89 -4.42
CA LEU A 22 1.55 3.83 -5.53
C LEU A 22 2.36 3.45 -6.77
N SER A 23 3.63 3.00 -6.61
CA SER A 23 4.45 2.55 -7.75
C SER A 23 3.84 1.33 -8.46
N ILE A 24 3.21 0.41 -7.71
CA ILE A 24 2.50 -0.74 -8.27
C ILE A 24 1.29 -0.27 -9.08
N VAL A 25 0.47 0.63 -8.54
CA VAL A 25 -0.71 1.17 -9.24
C VAL A 25 -0.30 1.85 -10.54
N ARG A 26 0.71 2.72 -10.53
CA ARG A 26 1.24 3.38 -11.73
C ARG A 26 1.74 2.37 -12.77
N SER A 27 2.45 1.34 -12.31
CA SER A 27 2.99 0.30 -13.19
C SER A 27 1.88 -0.52 -13.87
N LEU A 28 0.86 -0.92 -13.11
CA LEU A 28 -0.28 -1.68 -13.64
C LEU A 28 -1.12 -0.85 -14.60
N ASN A 29 -1.34 0.43 -14.29
CA ASN A 29 -2.01 1.34 -15.21
C ASN A 29 -1.22 1.51 -16.51
N ALA A 30 0.09 1.72 -16.44
CA ALA A 30 0.94 1.91 -17.62
C ALA A 30 1.03 0.67 -18.54
N ILE A 31 0.96 -0.56 -17.97
CA ILE A 31 1.08 -1.80 -18.73
C ILE A 31 -0.28 -2.26 -19.28
N ALA A 32 -1.32 -2.17 -18.48
CA ALA A 32 -2.60 -2.83 -18.72
C ALA A 32 -3.80 -1.88 -18.73
N ASN A 33 -3.57 -0.59 -18.48
CA ASN A 33 -4.61 0.44 -18.38
C ASN A 33 -5.75 0.04 -17.43
N ILE A 34 -5.37 -0.49 -16.25
CA ILE A 34 -6.30 -0.87 -15.18
C ILE A 34 -6.24 0.14 -14.03
N ASP A 35 -7.41 0.54 -13.57
CA ASP A 35 -7.56 1.49 -12.47
C ASP A 35 -7.59 0.75 -11.14
N CYS A 36 -6.40 0.61 -10.54
CA CYS A 36 -6.27 0.07 -9.19
C CYS A 36 -6.43 1.19 -8.14
N GLN A 37 -6.84 0.79 -6.96
CA GLN A 37 -6.98 1.66 -5.80
C GLN A 37 -6.01 1.23 -4.69
N LEU A 38 -5.73 2.15 -3.79
CA LEU A 38 -4.90 1.89 -2.61
C LEU A 38 -5.77 1.69 -1.37
N LYS A 39 -5.39 0.75 -0.51
CA LYS A 39 -5.98 0.58 0.82
C LYS A 39 -4.87 0.68 1.86
N TRP A 40 -5.03 1.63 2.77
CA TRP A 40 -4.12 1.78 3.90
C TRP A 40 -4.09 0.49 4.75
N PRO A 41 -2.91 0.04 5.26
CA PRO A 41 -1.62 0.72 5.12
C PRO A 41 -0.79 0.27 3.90
N ASN A 42 -1.10 -0.85 3.25
CA ASN A 42 -0.14 -1.53 2.37
C ASN A 42 -0.76 -2.36 1.24
N ASP A 43 -2.05 -2.24 0.98
CA ASP A 43 -2.74 -3.06 -0.02
C ASP A 43 -3.05 -2.27 -1.30
N VAL A 44 -3.02 -2.98 -2.42
CA VAL A 44 -3.53 -2.53 -3.71
C VAL A 44 -4.79 -3.33 -4.02
N LEU A 45 -5.85 -2.62 -4.36
CA LEU A 45 -7.16 -3.20 -4.67
C LEU A 45 -7.50 -3.02 -6.15
N PHE A 46 -8.30 -3.95 -6.66
CA PHE A 46 -9.04 -3.80 -7.90
C PHE A 46 -10.50 -4.13 -7.64
N HIS A 47 -11.40 -3.16 -7.87
CA HIS A 47 -12.84 -3.26 -7.57
C HIS A 47 -13.12 -3.81 -6.14
N GLY A 48 -12.44 -3.26 -5.15
CA GLY A 48 -12.60 -3.65 -3.74
C GLY A 48 -11.96 -4.98 -3.34
N LYS A 49 -11.33 -5.72 -4.28
CA LYS A 49 -10.65 -7.00 -4.04
C LYS A 49 -9.14 -6.80 -4.01
N LYS A 50 -8.45 -7.44 -3.06
CA LYS A 50 -7.00 -7.33 -2.93
C LYS A 50 -6.29 -7.98 -4.12
N LEU A 51 -5.52 -7.17 -4.85
CA LEU A 51 -4.69 -7.58 -5.99
C LEU A 51 -3.21 -7.70 -5.61
N ALA A 52 -2.74 -6.82 -4.73
CA ALA A 52 -1.35 -6.83 -4.28
C ALA A 52 -1.22 -6.36 -2.83
N GLY A 53 -0.08 -6.66 -2.22
CA GLY A 53 0.29 -6.17 -0.91
C GLY A 53 1.79 -5.90 -0.80
N VAL A 54 2.15 -4.98 0.09
CA VAL A 54 3.53 -4.56 0.35
C VAL A 54 3.91 -4.91 1.78
N LEU A 55 5.09 -5.49 1.96
CA LEU A 55 5.69 -5.75 3.26
C LEU A 55 7.04 -5.05 3.34
N ILE A 56 7.25 -4.26 4.38
CA ILE A 56 8.52 -3.61 4.64
C ILE A 56 9.14 -4.22 5.90
N GLU A 57 10.35 -4.72 5.77
CA GLU A 57 11.13 -5.24 6.89
C GLU A 57 12.41 -4.43 7.04
N SER A 58 12.78 -4.16 8.28
CA SER A 58 14.03 -3.47 8.62
C SER A 58 14.95 -4.42 9.38
N VAL A 59 16.17 -4.58 8.88
CA VAL A 59 17.20 -5.44 9.48
C VAL A 59 18.43 -4.61 9.76
N SER A 60 18.98 -4.74 10.98
CA SER A 60 20.25 -4.13 11.34
C SER A 60 21.38 -5.16 11.22
N VAL A 61 22.35 -4.90 10.33
CA VAL A 61 23.53 -5.76 10.12
C VAL A 61 24.77 -4.90 10.27
N SER A 62 25.64 -5.26 11.23
CA SER A 62 26.91 -4.56 11.47
C SER A 62 26.75 -3.05 11.69
N GLY A 63 25.68 -2.62 12.37
CA GLY A 63 25.39 -1.20 12.64
C GLY A 63 24.80 -0.43 11.45
N GLN A 64 24.58 -1.08 10.33
CA GLN A 64 23.87 -0.51 9.19
C GLN A 64 22.42 -1.00 9.16
N HIS A 65 21.49 -0.09 8.89
CA HIS A 65 20.09 -0.43 8.70
C HIS A 65 19.82 -0.73 7.24
N HIS A 66 19.28 -1.91 6.98
CA HIS A 66 18.82 -2.34 5.68
C HIS A 66 17.30 -2.43 5.69
N VAL A 67 16.68 -1.99 4.60
CA VAL A 67 15.24 -2.10 4.39
C VAL A 67 15.01 -3.10 3.26
N VAL A 68 14.19 -4.10 3.51
CA VAL A 68 13.75 -5.08 2.52
C VAL A 68 12.32 -4.74 2.12
N ILE A 69 12.11 -4.55 0.84
CA ILE A 69 10.78 -4.28 0.26
C ILE A 69 10.26 -5.56 -0.35
N GLY A 70 9.27 -6.17 0.29
CA GLY A 70 8.53 -7.30 -0.24
C GLY A 70 7.28 -6.83 -1.00
N VAL A 71 7.11 -7.28 -2.23
CA VAL A 71 5.93 -7.02 -3.06
C VAL A 71 5.29 -8.34 -3.45
N GLY A 72 4.05 -8.56 -3.05
CA GLY A 72 3.24 -9.69 -3.48
C GLY A 72 2.14 -9.23 -4.44
N ILE A 73 2.10 -9.80 -5.66
CA ILE A 73 1.06 -9.51 -6.65
C ILE A 73 0.39 -10.80 -7.06
N ASN A 74 -0.92 -10.81 -7.02
CA ASN A 74 -1.73 -11.94 -7.44
C ASN A 74 -1.76 -12.01 -8.97
N ILE A 75 -0.96 -12.90 -9.55
CA ILE A 75 -0.90 -13.10 -11.01
C ILE A 75 -1.98 -14.08 -11.47
N CYS A 76 -1.99 -15.27 -10.87
CA CYS A 76 -2.95 -16.34 -11.14
C CYS A 76 -3.11 -17.18 -9.87
N ILE A 77 -4.26 -17.11 -9.24
CA ILE A 77 -4.55 -17.85 -8.00
C ILE A 77 -5.43 -19.04 -8.32
N PRO A 78 -5.05 -20.26 -7.91
CA PRO A 78 -5.94 -21.42 -8.03
C PRO A 78 -7.28 -21.17 -7.34
N LYS A 79 -8.39 -21.49 -8.01
CA LYS A 79 -9.75 -21.25 -7.49
C LYS A 79 -9.99 -21.82 -6.09
N ILE A 80 -9.36 -22.95 -5.78
CA ILE A 80 -9.49 -23.59 -4.47
C ILE A 80 -8.96 -22.66 -3.36
N LEU A 81 -7.85 -21.94 -3.59
CA LEU A 81 -7.26 -21.02 -2.61
C LEU A 81 -8.02 -19.72 -2.46
N MET A 82 -8.80 -19.32 -3.48
CA MET A 82 -9.63 -18.10 -3.39
C MET A 82 -10.71 -18.19 -2.31
N ASN A 83 -11.16 -19.41 -1.97
CA ASN A 83 -12.17 -19.66 -0.95
C ASN A 83 -11.60 -19.79 0.47
N GLU A 84 -10.28 -19.90 0.61
CA GLU A 84 -9.60 -20.07 1.90
C GLU A 84 -9.14 -18.74 2.52
N VAL A 85 -9.33 -17.63 1.79
CA VAL A 85 -8.87 -16.30 2.22
C VAL A 85 -10.02 -15.51 2.83
N ASP A 86 -9.83 -14.97 4.02
CA ASP A 86 -10.84 -14.20 4.78
C ASP A 86 -11.25 -12.86 4.15
N GLN A 87 -10.65 -12.48 3.03
CA GLN A 87 -10.95 -11.22 2.33
C GLN A 87 -11.09 -11.46 0.82
N PRO A 88 -11.90 -10.66 0.13
CA PRO A 88 -12.02 -10.74 -1.33
C PRO A 88 -10.67 -10.46 -1.99
N ILE A 89 -10.24 -11.37 -2.87
CA ILE A 89 -9.00 -11.25 -3.65
C ILE A 89 -9.30 -11.24 -5.15
N ALA A 90 -8.44 -10.56 -5.91
CA ALA A 90 -8.40 -10.58 -7.37
C ALA A 90 -7.02 -11.04 -7.82
N ASP A 91 -6.92 -11.56 -9.03
CA ASP A 91 -5.66 -11.82 -9.72
C ASP A 91 -5.71 -11.35 -11.17
N LEU A 92 -4.55 -11.09 -11.76
CA LEU A 92 -4.46 -10.54 -13.12
C LEU A 92 -5.07 -11.46 -14.17
N TYR A 93 -4.88 -12.76 -14.02
CA TYR A 93 -5.43 -13.74 -14.97
C TYR A 93 -6.97 -13.78 -14.93
N GLY A 94 -7.55 -13.72 -13.74
CA GLY A 94 -9.00 -13.64 -13.54
C GLY A 94 -9.63 -12.35 -14.09
N LEU A 95 -8.81 -11.29 -14.24
CA LEU A 95 -9.20 -10.04 -14.91
C LEU A 95 -9.06 -10.10 -16.44
N GLY A 96 -8.68 -11.25 -17.02
CA GLY A 96 -8.42 -11.41 -18.42
C GLY A 96 -7.07 -10.85 -18.89
N LEU A 97 -6.16 -10.54 -17.98
CA LEU A 97 -4.85 -9.96 -18.27
C LEU A 97 -3.77 -11.03 -18.26
N SER A 98 -3.10 -11.19 -19.40
CA SER A 98 -1.93 -12.05 -19.53
C SER A 98 -0.68 -11.20 -19.60
N ILE A 99 -0.12 -10.86 -18.45
CA ILE A 99 1.07 -10.01 -18.32
C ILE A 99 2.27 -10.90 -17.97
N ASP A 100 3.37 -10.77 -18.73
CA ASP A 100 4.63 -11.42 -18.36
C ASP A 100 5.14 -10.85 -17.02
N ARG A 101 5.39 -11.75 -16.06
CA ARG A 101 5.81 -11.35 -14.70
C ARG A 101 7.14 -10.58 -14.67
N ASN A 102 8.05 -10.85 -15.63
CA ASN A 102 9.34 -10.18 -15.70
C ASN A 102 9.18 -8.75 -16.24
N VAL A 103 8.25 -8.56 -17.19
CA VAL A 103 7.89 -7.23 -17.71
C VAL A 103 7.24 -6.40 -16.60
N LEU A 104 6.29 -6.99 -15.85
CA LEU A 104 5.64 -6.32 -14.72
C LEU A 104 6.66 -5.96 -13.62
N LEU A 105 7.51 -6.90 -13.23
CA LEU A 105 8.56 -6.68 -12.23
C LEU A 105 9.53 -5.58 -12.68
N GLY A 106 9.99 -5.63 -13.92
CA GLY A 106 10.89 -4.61 -14.48
C GLY A 106 10.26 -3.22 -14.45
N LYS A 107 8.98 -3.10 -14.81
CA LYS A 107 8.26 -1.82 -14.76
C LYS A 107 8.12 -1.29 -13.33
N ILE A 108 7.78 -2.15 -12.36
CA ILE A 108 7.66 -1.77 -10.95
C ILE A 108 9.02 -1.31 -10.40
N ILE A 109 10.12 -2.00 -10.73
CA ILE A 109 11.46 -1.60 -10.28
C ILE A 109 11.82 -0.23 -10.84
N VAL A 110 11.60 0.01 -12.12
CA VAL A 110 11.90 1.31 -12.77
C VAL A 110 11.07 2.43 -12.17
N GLU A 111 9.76 2.21 -11.99
CA GLU A 111 8.87 3.20 -11.40
C GLU A 111 9.28 3.51 -9.94
N MET A 112 9.51 2.48 -9.15
CA MET A 112 9.91 2.60 -7.75
C MET A 112 11.27 3.30 -7.61
N ASP A 113 12.25 2.99 -8.47
CA ASP A 113 13.57 3.62 -8.42
C ASP A 113 13.49 5.13 -8.71
N GLY A 114 12.69 5.52 -9.71
CA GLY A 114 12.43 6.94 -9.99
C GLY A 114 11.71 7.67 -8.86
N MET A 115 10.79 6.98 -8.17
CA MET A 115 10.08 7.56 -7.01
C MET A 115 10.96 7.67 -5.77
N LEU A 116 11.88 6.72 -5.53
CA LEU A 116 12.74 6.68 -4.35
C LEU A 116 13.63 7.94 -4.23
N GLU A 117 14.15 8.45 -5.34
CA GLU A 117 14.94 9.70 -5.30
C GLU A 117 14.15 10.86 -4.72
N ARG A 118 12.92 11.04 -5.20
CA ARG A 118 12.03 12.09 -4.73
C ARG A 118 11.56 11.84 -3.29
N TYR A 119 11.28 10.57 -2.97
CA TYR A 119 10.87 10.16 -1.63
C TYR A 119 11.93 10.48 -0.56
N PHE A 120 13.21 10.26 -0.85
CA PHE A 120 14.29 10.60 0.09
C PHE A 120 14.56 12.10 0.21
N THR A 121 14.20 12.89 -0.81
CA THR A 121 14.35 14.34 -0.78
C THR A 121 13.17 15.01 -0.08
N ASP A 122 11.96 14.71 -0.52
CA ASP A 122 10.73 15.44 -0.18
C ASP A 122 9.80 14.66 0.75
N GLY A 123 10.09 13.36 0.98
CA GLY A 123 9.25 12.47 1.80
C GLY A 123 7.99 12.01 1.10
N PHE A 124 7.13 11.34 1.88
CA PHE A 124 5.82 10.88 1.39
C PHE A 124 4.88 12.03 1.04
N ASP A 125 5.04 13.20 1.66
CA ASP A 125 4.15 14.34 1.44
C ASP A 125 4.07 14.77 -0.04
N TYR A 126 5.15 14.57 -0.80
CA TYR A 126 5.16 14.79 -2.24
C TYR A 126 4.15 13.90 -2.99
N PHE A 127 3.95 12.67 -2.53
CA PHE A 127 3.05 11.70 -3.14
C PHE A 127 1.67 11.65 -2.51
N ARG A 128 1.48 12.29 -1.37
CA ARG A 128 0.30 12.17 -0.52
C ARG A 128 -1.00 12.51 -1.24
N GLN A 129 -1.01 13.61 -2.00
CA GLN A 129 -2.22 14.03 -2.72
C GLN A 129 -2.68 12.96 -3.71
N GLU A 130 -1.77 12.43 -4.53
CA GLU A 130 -2.09 11.36 -5.49
C GLU A 130 -2.50 10.08 -4.77
N TRP A 131 -1.79 9.74 -3.68
CA TRP A 131 -2.13 8.56 -2.88
C TRP A 131 -3.56 8.64 -2.33
N CYS A 132 -3.95 9.77 -1.77
CA CYS A 132 -5.30 10.00 -1.23
C CYS A 132 -6.37 9.98 -2.33
N GLN A 133 -6.09 10.47 -3.53
CA GLN A 133 -7.00 10.37 -4.67
C GLN A 133 -7.25 8.91 -5.10
N LEU A 134 -6.28 8.04 -4.93
CA LEU A 134 -6.37 6.62 -5.23
C LEU A 134 -6.86 5.78 -4.05
N HIS A 135 -7.01 6.37 -2.86
CA HIS A 135 -7.45 5.63 -1.67
C HIS A 135 -8.89 5.16 -1.83
N ALA A 136 -9.10 3.83 -1.79
CA ALA A 136 -10.38 3.20 -2.08
C ALA A 136 -11.54 3.68 -1.19
N TYR A 137 -11.23 4.09 0.02
CA TYR A 137 -12.23 4.46 1.04
C TYR A 137 -12.13 5.91 1.49
N GLN A 138 -11.52 6.77 0.70
CA GLN A 138 -11.41 8.20 1.00
C GLN A 138 -12.81 8.82 1.19
N ASN A 139 -12.99 9.56 2.29
CA ASN A 139 -14.25 10.19 2.69
C ASN A 139 -15.41 9.21 2.94
N GLN A 140 -15.11 7.93 3.20
CA GLN A 140 -16.12 6.92 3.50
C GLN A 140 -16.07 6.52 4.98
N ARG A 141 -17.23 6.09 5.47
CA ARG A 141 -17.36 5.48 6.79
C ARG A 141 -16.91 4.03 6.75
N VAL A 142 -16.03 3.65 7.68
CA VAL A 142 -15.42 2.32 7.74
C VAL A 142 -15.42 1.79 9.17
N CYS A 143 -15.35 0.48 9.32
CA CYS A 143 -14.94 -0.18 10.55
C CYS A 143 -13.41 -0.27 10.57
N PHE A 144 -12.78 0.37 11.53
CA PHE A 144 -11.34 0.30 11.74
C PHE A 144 -11.02 -0.63 12.89
N VAL A 145 -10.15 -1.62 12.66
CA VAL A 145 -9.75 -2.61 13.66
C VAL A 145 -8.35 -2.28 14.14
N LEU A 146 -8.22 -2.02 15.44
CA LEU A 146 -6.95 -1.78 16.10
C LEU A 146 -6.16 -3.08 16.25
N PRO A 147 -4.82 -3.03 16.48
CA PRO A 147 -3.98 -4.23 16.69
C PRO A 147 -4.42 -5.11 17.87
N ASP A 148 -5.07 -4.55 18.87
CA ASP A 148 -5.64 -5.25 20.03
C ASP A 148 -7.01 -5.89 19.76
N GLY A 149 -7.54 -5.72 18.51
CA GLY A 149 -8.82 -6.24 18.09
C GLY A 149 -10.02 -5.31 18.37
N GLN A 150 -9.82 -4.17 19.04
CA GLN A 150 -10.89 -3.19 19.24
C GLN A 150 -11.34 -2.64 17.87
N LYS A 151 -12.66 -2.50 17.71
CA LYS A 151 -13.29 -1.96 16.51
C LYS A 151 -13.78 -0.53 16.75
N LEU A 152 -13.51 0.34 15.80
CA LEU A 152 -13.95 1.74 15.79
C LEU A 152 -14.66 2.04 14.47
N ASP A 153 -15.84 2.65 14.53
CA ASP A 153 -16.48 3.20 13.35
C ASP A 153 -16.05 4.66 13.17
N GLY A 154 -15.57 5.00 11.99
CA GLY A 154 -15.11 6.34 11.71
C GLY A 154 -15.12 6.68 10.23
N ASP A 155 -15.10 7.98 9.95
CA ASP A 155 -15.02 8.49 8.59
C ASP A 155 -13.54 8.75 8.24
N ILE A 156 -13.07 8.18 7.14
CA ILE A 156 -11.70 8.44 6.65
C ILE A 156 -11.61 9.87 6.14
N LEU A 157 -10.70 10.64 6.72
CA LEU A 157 -10.46 12.03 6.32
C LEU A 157 -9.24 12.17 5.43
N ASP A 158 -8.13 11.48 5.79
CA ASP A 158 -6.85 11.69 5.13
C ASP A 158 -5.85 10.58 5.50
N VAL A 159 -4.70 10.58 4.82
CA VAL A 159 -3.45 9.99 5.31
C VAL A 159 -2.45 11.14 5.43
N ASP A 160 -1.91 11.36 6.64
CA ASP A 160 -1.02 12.50 6.87
C ASP A 160 0.39 12.29 6.28
N ALA A 161 1.23 13.34 6.32
CA ALA A 161 2.60 13.29 5.81
C ALA A 161 3.49 12.24 6.49
N GLY A 162 3.14 11.82 7.71
CA GLY A 162 3.80 10.73 8.45
C GLY A 162 3.25 9.35 8.10
N GLY A 163 2.25 9.27 7.22
CA GLY A 163 1.60 8.03 6.79
C GLY A 163 0.54 7.51 7.77
N ALA A 164 0.18 8.28 8.80
CA ALA A 164 -0.90 7.89 9.69
C ALA A 164 -2.26 8.07 9.02
N LEU A 165 -3.13 7.08 9.19
CA LEU A 165 -4.53 7.19 8.78
C LEU A 165 -5.26 8.15 9.72
N VAL A 166 -5.96 9.13 9.16
CA VAL A 166 -6.71 10.13 9.89
C VAL A 166 -8.20 9.82 9.80
N LEU A 167 -8.79 9.47 10.93
CA LEU A 167 -10.22 9.15 11.05
C LEU A 167 -10.95 10.17 11.93
N LYS A 168 -12.20 10.44 11.58
CA LYS A 168 -13.16 11.10 12.48
C LYS A 168 -13.98 10.03 13.19
N VAL A 169 -13.73 9.82 14.48
CA VAL A 169 -14.37 8.82 15.34
C VAL A 169 -15.16 9.53 16.43
N ALA A 170 -16.45 9.31 16.50
CA ALA A 170 -17.35 9.95 17.49
C ALA A 170 -17.22 11.49 17.53
N GLY A 171 -16.97 12.13 16.39
CA GLY A 171 -16.81 13.57 16.27
C GLY A 171 -15.37 14.09 16.46
N GLU A 172 -14.46 13.28 16.97
CA GLU A 172 -13.06 13.62 17.20
C GLU A 172 -12.15 13.13 16.07
N VAL A 173 -11.12 13.91 15.73
CA VAL A 173 -10.10 13.52 14.76
C VAL A 173 -9.00 12.73 15.45
N LYS A 174 -8.79 11.49 15.03
CA LYS A 174 -7.77 10.58 15.56
C LYS A 174 -6.81 10.13 14.46
N ARG A 175 -5.54 9.86 14.85
CA ARG A 175 -4.48 9.39 13.95
C ARG A 175 -4.05 8.00 14.36
N PHE A 176 -3.92 7.12 13.35
CA PHE A 176 -3.56 5.71 13.56
C PHE A 176 -2.36 5.35 12.69
N ILE A 177 -1.33 4.76 13.30
CA ILE A 177 -0.11 4.30 12.63
C ILE A 177 -0.13 2.81 12.28
N SER A 178 -1.11 2.07 12.85
CA SER A 178 -1.31 0.63 12.65
C SER A 178 -2.77 0.28 12.82
N GLY A 179 -3.23 -0.76 12.15
CA GLY A 179 -4.60 -1.25 12.17
C GLY A 179 -5.06 -1.71 10.80
N GLU A 180 -6.33 -2.06 10.69
CA GLU A 180 -6.92 -2.58 9.47
C GLU A 180 -8.26 -1.88 9.17
N ILE A 181 -8.44 -1.46 7.93
CA ILE A 181 -9.74 -0.99 7.44
C ILE A 181 -10.57 -2.20 7.03
N ARG A 182 -11.76 -2.34 7.63
CA ARG A 182 -12.79 -3.30 7.21
C ARG A 182 -14.03 -2.58 6.74
N ILE A 183 -14.62 -3.07 5.66
CA ILE A 183 -15.92 -2.62 5.19
C ILE A 183 -16.96 -3.53 5.82
N ASN A 184 -17.95 -2.94 6.47
CA ASN A 184 -19.13 -3.70 6.90
C ASN A 184 -19.89 -4.07 5.62
N VAL A 185 -19.78 -5.33 5.21
CA VAL A 185 -20.60 -5.92 4.16
C VAL A 185 -21.89 -6.41 4.80
#